data_2a325de0021a1fd1ab4c8b7ffa7ef6be
#
_entry.id   2a325de0021a1fd1ab4c8b7ffa7ef6be
#
_cell.length_a   1.000
_cell.length_b   1.000
_cell.length_c   1.000
_cell.angle_alpha   90.00
_cell.angle_beta   90.00
_cell.angle_gamma   90.00
#
_symmetry.space_group_name_H-M   'P 1'
#
loop_
_entity.id
_entity.type
_entity.pdbx_description
1 polymer ?
#
loop_
_entity_poly.entity_id
_entity_poly.type
_entity_poly.pdbx_seq_one_letter_code
_entity_poly.pdbx_strand_id
1 'polypeptide(L)'
;MKSAFDRDVWAILGMPLDNVTLDEAAALIERAVETRTRLSFVTPNVNWMVRALKDHAAMRQIVNADLSLADGAPVVWLAKQLGMPIHERVAGADLFQRLRGDQRDNALPIRVFFFGGREGAAEAAYETLRKEQGRFVAAGWHNPGFGDVESMSTDDIRSKINAARADFIIVSLGAAKGQAWIEENQVHLDAPVIAHLGAVVDFVAGTINRAPTWVSRAGLEWVWRIFAEPSLWRRYWNDGTRLIGLVNRRLGPLKKAAVTRAAPTAIGHSIETGAVKLTGDLVFAHRPSLRSALVNAARNPGDCTLDLTEVGAIDASALGQVRMLEQCLMRRGNRLEILASKESQTALKAAQMTVQGVL
;
A
#
# COMPACT_ATOMS: atom_id res chain seq x y z
N MET A 1 -8.94 -7.48 -15.55
CA MET A 1 -8.34 -7.17 -14.23
C MET A 1 -7.54 -8.37 -13.78
N LYS A 2 -6.25 -8.19 -13.44
CA LYS A 2 -5.53 -9.24 -12.69
C LYS A 2 -6.23 -9.43 -11.35
N SER A 3 -6.34 -10.67 -10.90
CA SER A 3 -6.88 -10.97 -9.56
C SER A 3 -5.97 -10.36 -8.50
N ALA A 4 -6.54 -9.86 -7.39
CA ALA A 4 -5.74 -9.43 -6.25
C ALA A 4 -4.75 -10.51 -5.79
N PHE A 5 -5.09 -11.77 -6.01
CA PHE A 5 -4.26 -12.92 -5.71
C PHE A 5 -3.08 -13.14 -6.68
N ASP A 6 -3.00 -12.40 -7.79
CA ASP A 6 -1.81 -12.45 -8.68
C ASP A 6 -0.62 -11.66 -8.12
N ARG A 7 -0.84 -10.92 -7.05
CA ARG A 7 0.18 -10.16 -6.32
C ARG A 7 0.93 -11.06 -5.33
N ASP A 8 2.22 -10.82 -5.17
CA ASP A 8 3.02 -11.44 -4.11
C ASP A 8 2.97 -10.59 -2.84
N VAL A 9 1.85 -10.70 -2.10
CA VAL A 9 1.58 -9.88 -0.91
C VAL A 9 1.95 -10.62 0.36
N TRP A 10 2.60 -9.90 1.26
CA TRP A 10 2.97 -10.30 2.62
C TRP A 10 2.43 -9.29 3.62
N ALA A 11 2.08 -9.71 4.83
CA ALA A 11 1.54 -8.77 5.80
C ALA A 11 2.46 -8.54 7.00
N ILE A 12 2.95 -7.30 7.16
CA ILE A 12 3.65 -6.84 8.38
C ILE A 12 2.61 -6.32 9.37
N LEU A 13 2.48 -6.96 10.52
CA LEU A 13 1.49 -6.53 11.53
C LEU A 13 0.09 -6.31 10.93
N GLY A 14 -0.26 -7.10 9.90
CA GLY A 14 -1.51 -7.00 9.17
C GLY A 14 -1.55 -5.99 8.03
N MET A 15 -0.55 -5.14 7.89
CA MET A 15 -0.41 -4.23 6.77
C MET A 15 0.13 -4.97 5.55
N PRO A 16 -0.63 -5.07 4.44
CA PRO A 16 -0.16 -5.77 3.26
C PRO A 16 0.93 -4.97 2.55
N LEU A 17 1.97 -5.68 2.11
CA LEU A 17 3.05 -5.16 1.29
C LEU A 17 3.32 -6.08 0.12
N ASP A 18 3.50 -5.53 -1.06
CA ASP A 18 3.93 -6.25 -2.24
C ASP A 18 5.43 -6.50 -2.21
N ASN A 19 5.81 -7.73 -2.51
CA ASN A 19 7.20 -8.11 -2.72
C ASN A 19 7.60 -7.75 -4.16
N VAL A 20 7.96 -6.50 -4.35
CA VAL A 20 8.42 -5.97 -5.64
C VAL A 20 9.63 -5.06 -5.44
N THR A 21 10.50 -5.03 -6.44
CA THR A 21 11.61 -4.10 -6.55
C THR A 21 11.14 -2.76 -7.11
N LEU A 22 12.01 -1.75 -7.07
CA LEU A 22 11.75 -0.44 -7.67
C LEU A 22 11.48 -0.54 -9.17
N ASP A 23 12.25 -1.36 -9.89
CA ASP A 23 12.09 -1.57 -11.32
C ASP A 23 10.80 -2.33 -11.66
N GLU A 24 10.43 -3.35 -10.88
CA GLU A 24 9.16 -4.07 -11.05
C GLU A 24 7.96 -3.16 -10.78
N ALA A 25 8.03 -2.31 -9.73
CA ALA A 25 6.99 -1.33 -9.45
C ALA A 25 6.85 -0.31 -10.59
N ALA A 26 7.97 0.17 -11.15
CA ALA A 26 7.97 1.05 -12.31
C ALA A 26 7.33 0.36 -13.53
N ALA A 27 7.69 -0.89 -13.81
CA ALA A 27 7.12 -1.67 -14.92
C ALA A 27 5.60 -1.90 -14.77
N LEU A 28 5.11 -2.08 -13.53
CA LEU A 28 3.66 -2.19 -13.27
C LEU A 28 2.93 -0.88 -13.60
N ILE A 29 3.50 0.27 -13.24
CA ILE A 29 2.94 1.59 -13.56
C ILE A 29 2.96 1.82 -15.07
N GLU A 30 4.07 1.55 -15.75
CA GLU A 30 4.21 1.65 -17.19
C GLU A 30 3.13 0.82 -17.90
N ARG A 31 3.00 -0.42 -17.50
CA ARG A 31 1.97 -1.31 -18.05
C ARG A 31 0.55 -0.79 -17.82
N ALA A 32 0.28 -0.23 -16.63
CA ALA A 32 -1.03 0.35 -16.33
C ALA A 32 -1.34 1.55 -17.26
N VAL A 33 -0.34 2.39 -17.53
CA VAL A 33 -0.46 3.51 -18.49
C VAL A 33 -0.71 2.98 -19.90
N GLU A 34 0.09 2.03 -20.38
CA GLU A 34 0.00 1.45 -21.72
C GLU A 34 -1.35 0.79 -21.99
N THR A 35 -1.82 -0.01 -21.03
CA THR A 35 -3.08 -0.77 -21.15
C THR A 35 -4.30 -0.01 -20.68
N ARG A 36 -4.13 1.24 -20.22
CA ARG A 36 -5.20 2.05 -19.59
C ARG A 36 -5.91 1.32 -18.46
N THR A 37 -5.19 0.42 -17.74
CA THR A 37 -5.73 -0.34 -16.62
C THR A 37 -5.56 0.46 -15.33
N ARG A 38 -6.60 0.57 -14.52
CA ARG A 38 -6.53 1.27 -13.24
C ARG A 38 -5.52 0.63 -12.30
N LEU A 39 -4.70 1.48 -11.70
CA LEU A 39 -3.71 1.13 -10.70
C LEU A 39 -3.58 2.27 -9.68
N SER A 40 -4.08 2.04 -8.48
CA SER A 40 -3.82 2.91 -7.34
C SER A 40 -2.73 2.29 -6.46
N PHE A 41 -1.79 3.09 -5.97
CA PHE A 41 -0.75 2.56 -5.11
C PHE A 41 -0.48 3.45 -3.88
N VAL A 42 -0.02 2.79 -2.83
CA VAL A 42 0.40 3.41 -1.58
C VAL A 42 1.85 3.06 -1.27
N THR A 43 2.52 3.94 -0.55
CA THR A 43 3.90 3.73 -0.10
C THR A 43 3.97 3.81 1.44
N PRO A 44 3.44 2.78 2.15
CA PRO A 44 3.36 2.82 3.60
C PRO A 44 4.75 2.80 4.23
N ASN A 45 4.94 3.77 5.12
CA ASN A 45 6.11 3.91 5.98
C ASN A 45 5.73 3.71 7.46
N VAL A 46 6.65 3.97 8.38
CA VAL A 46 6.40 3.83 9.84
C VAL A 46 5.19 4.63 10.30
N ASN A 47 5.00 5.86 9.81
CA ASN A 47 3.85 6.68 10.17
C ASN A 47 2.53 6.02 9.73
N TRP A 48 2.48 5.51 8.50
CA TRP A 48 1.35 4.75 7.99
C TRP A 48 1.09 3.49 8.82
N MET A 49 2.15 2.74 9.15
CA MET A 49 2.05 1.54 9.98
C MET A 49 1.46 1.85 11.36
N VAL A 50 2.03 2.85 12.06
CA VAL A 50 1.56 3.27 13.39
C VAL A 50 0.10 3.74 13.35
N ARG A 51 -0.30 4.44 12.29
CA ARG A 51 -1.67 4.90 12.09
C ARG A 51 -2.61 3.73 11.78
N ALA A 52 -2.25 2.87 10.84
CA ALA A 52 -3.05 1.71 10.46
C ALA A 52 -3.30 0.75 11.63
N LEU A 53 -2.33 0.66 12.57
CA LEU A 53 -2.47 -0.16 13.77
C LEU A 53 -3.40 0.43 14.84
N LYS A 54 -3.92 1.63 14.65
CA LYS A 54 -4.87 2.31 15.56
C LYS A 54 -6.19 2.62 14.89
N ASP A 55 -6.18 2.76 13.59
CA ASP A 55 -7.30 3.21 12.80
C ASP A 55 -7.62 2.19 11.70
N HIS A 56 -8.75 1.52 11.84
CA HIS A 56 -9.23 0.56 10.85
C HIS A 56 -9.49 1.18 9.48
N ALA A 57 -9.87 2.46 9.41
CA ALA A 57 -10.04 3.15 8.13
C ALA A 57 -8.68 3.29 7.42
N ALA A 58 -7.63 3.66 8.16
CA ALA A 58 -6.27 3.73 7.60
C ALA A 58 -5.76 2.37 7.11
N MET A 59 -6.05 1.27 7.83
CA MET A 59 -5.71 -0.08 7.38
C MET A 59 -6.47 -0.42 6.11
N ARG A 60 -7.78 -0.17 6.04
CA ARG A 60 -8.60 -0.41 4.85
C ARG A 60 -8.08 0.34 3.62
N GLN A 61 -7.61 1.59 3.79
CA GLN A 61 -7.00 2.37 2.72
C GLN A 61 -5.78 1.66 2.11
N ILE A 62 -4.93 1.03 2.96
CA ILE A 62 -3.78 0.26 2.46
C ILE A 62 -4.23 -1.03 1.80
N VAL A 63 -5.17 -1.75 2.40
CA VAL A 63 -5.71 -3.01 1.86
C VAL A 63 -6.36 -2.77 0.49
N ASN A 64 -7.09 -1.67 0.32
CA ASN A 64 -7.82 -1.37 -0.91
C ASN A 64 -6.94 -0.91 -2.08
N ALA A 65 -5.70 -0.52 -1.84
CA ALA A 65 -4.76 -0.15 -2.90
C ALA A 65 -4.39 -1.34 -3.80
N ASP A 66 -4.21 -1.07 -5.11
CA ASP A 66 -3.80 -2.09 -6.09
C ASP A 66 -2.35 -2.52 -5.92
N LEU A 67 -1.52 -1.67 -5.30
CA LEU A 67 -0.12 -1.96 -5.00
C LEU A 67 0.28 -1.25 -3.70
N SER A 68 0.99 -1.95 -2.83
CA SER A 68 1.45 -1.42 -1.54
C SER A 68 2.95 -1.61 -1.39
N LEU A 69 3.70 -0.51 -1.49
CA LEU A 69 5.16 -0.50 -1.62
C LEU A 69 5.83 -0.22 -0.27
N ALA A 70 6.84 -1.00 0.09
CA ALA A 70 7.57 -0.84 1.36
C ALA A 70 8.43 0.44 1.35
N ASP A 71 7.97 1.53 2.00
CA ASP A 71 8.71 2.78 2.11
C ASP A 71 9.38 2.92 3.48
N GLY A 72 10.67 3.10 3.46
CA GLY A 72 11.50 3.35 4.64
C GLY A 72 12.25 2.13 5.18
N ALA A 73 13.50 2.36 5.56
CA ALA A 73 14.40 1.34 6.09
C ALA A 73 13.81 0.54 7.27
N PRO A 74 13.07 1.14 8.24
CA PRO A 74 12.48 0.37 9.33
C PRO A 74 11.42 -0.63 8.87
N VAL A 75 10.65 -0.33 7.82
CA VAL A 75 9.64 -1.26 7.27
C VAL A 75 10.32 -2.47 6.65
N VAL A 76 11.35 -2.25 5.83
CA VAL A 76 12.15 -3.33 5.23
C VAL A 76 12.88 -4.14 6.29
N TRP A 77 13.41 -3.49 7.33
CA TRP A 77 14.03 -4.19 8.46
C TRP A 77 13.05 -5.11 9.19
N LEU A 78 11.82 -4.63 9.46
CA LEU A 78 10.77 -5.46 10.07
C LEU A 78 10.38 -6.63 9.17
N ALA A 79 10.26 -6.41 7.86
CA ALA A 79 10.00 -7.48 6.89
C ALA A 79 11.05 -8.59 7.01
N LYS A 80 12.33 -8.23 7.03
CA LYS A 80 13.44 -9.18 7.21
C LYS A 80 13.36 -9.92 8.54
N GLN A 81 12.98 -9.22 9.64
CA GLN A 81 12.82 -9.86 10.95
C GLN A 81 11.68 -10.89 11.00
N LEU A 82 10.70 -10.78 10.11
CA LEU A 82 9.58 -11.72 9.95
C LEU A 82 9.84 -12.78 8.86
N GLY A 83 11.04 -12.83 8.29
CA GLY A 83 11.40 -13.78 7.24
C GLY A 83 10.69 -13.53 5.90
N MET A 84 10.24 -12.29 5.67
CA MET A 84 9.58 -11.90 4.43
C MET A 84 10.63 -11.61 3.34
N PRO A 85 10.35 -11.92 2.06
CA PRO A 85 11.29 -11.71 0.95
C PRO A 85 11.37 -10.24 0.49
N ILE A 86 10.84 -9.30 1.26
CA ILE A 86 10.91 -7.87 0.96
C ILE A 86 12.29 -7.33 1.35
N HIS A 87 13.14 -7.15 0.35
CA HIS A 87 14.54 -6.79 0.57
C HIS A 87 14.86 -5.35 0.14
N GLU A 88 14.01 -4.74 -0.67
CA GLU A 88 14.22 -3.43 -1.23
C GLU A 88 13.23 -2.41 -0.66
N ARG A 89 13.72 -1.20 -0.42
CA ARG A 89 12.89 -0.04 -0.10
C ARG A 89 12.39 0.60 -1.39
N VAL A 90 11.08 0.64 -1.58
CA VAL A 90 10.45 1.28 -2.73
C VAL A 90 9.72 2.54 -2.26
N ALA A 91 10.45 3.66 -2.16
CA ALA A 91 9.85 4.94 -1.80
C ALA A 91 9.17 5.59 -3.00
N GLY A 92 8.04 6.26 -2.76
CA GLY A 92 7.30 6.92 -3.82
C GLY A 92 8.10 7.97 -4.60
N ALA A 93 9.00 8.70 -3.91
CA ALA A 93 9.90 9.66 -4.56
C ALA A 93 10.97 8.99 -5.43
N ASP A 94 11.49 7.81 -5.02
CA ASP A 94 12.45 7.04 -5.82
C ASP A 94 11.76 6.49 -7.08
N LEU A 95 10.55 5.98 -6.92
CA LEU A 95 9.73 5.46 -8.02
C LEU A 95 9.38 6.55 -9.04
N PHE A 96 8.99 7.72 -8.57
CA PHE A 96 8.75 8.88 -9.44
C PHE A 96 10.01 9.27 -10.24
N GLN A 97 11.16 9.34 -9.58
CA GLN A 97 12.43 9.68 -10.25
C GLN A 97 12.88 8.57 -11.22
N ARG A 98 12.67 7.31 -10.86
CA ARG A 98 12.97 6.17 -11.75
C ARG A 98 12.17 6.25 -13.05
N LEU A 99 10.88 6.57 -12.95
CA LEU A 99 10.01 6.75 -14.12
C LEU A 99 10.36 8.00 -14.92
N ARG A 100 10.65 9.13 -14.25
CA ARG A 100 11.00 10.41 -14.89
C ARG A 100 12.34 10.34 -15.62
N GLY A 101 13.32 9.65 -15.04
CA GLY A 101 14.69 9.53 -15.58
C GLY A 101 14.85 8.44 -16.63
N ASP A 102 13.79 7.75 -17.00
CA ASP A 102 13.84 6.71 -18.03
C ASP A 102 14.01 7.32 -19.42
N GLN A 103 15.14 7.04 -20.04
CA GLN A 103 15.53 7.57 -21.35
C GLN A 103 15.52 6.50 -22.45
N ARG A 104 14.81 5.39 -22.23
CA ARG A 104 14.67 4.36 -23.27
C ARG A 104 13.93 4.96 -24.49
N ASP A 105 14.47 4.77 -25.69
CA ASP A 105 13.95 5.34 -26.93
C ASP A 105 12.48 4.95 -27.20
N ASN A 106 12.05 3.79 -26.73
CA ASN A 106 10.69 3.27 -26.91
C ASN A 106 9.78 3.48 -25.69
N ALA A 107 10.22 4.24 -24.67
CA ALA A 107 9.38 4.50 -23.50
C ALA A 107 8.26 5.47 -23.86
N LEU A 108 7.02 5.06 -23.64
CA LEU A 108 5.86 5.94 -23.86
C LEU A 108 5.91 7.14 -22.91
N PRO A 109 5.58 8.35 -23.38
CA PRO A 109 5.46 9.50 -22.51
C PRO A 109 4.34 9.28 -21.51
N ILE A 110 4.54 9.74 -20.28
CA ILE A 110 3.55 9.67 -19.18
C ILE A 110 3.09 11.10 -18.87
N ARG A 111 1.81 11.36 -19.04
CA ARG A 111 1.18 12.66 -18.78
C ARG A 111 0.84 12.77 -17.31
N VAL A 112 1.52 13.69 -16.60
CA VAL A 112 1.41 13.84 -15.14
C VAL A 112 0.54 15.03 -14.76
N PHE A 113 -0.42 14.81 -13.87
CA PHE A 113 -1.25 15.84 -13.27
C PHE A 113 -0.92 15.98 -11.77
N PHE A 114 -0.69 17.19 -11.30
CA PHE A 114 -0.42 17.48 -9.89
C PHE A 114 -1.69 17.99 -9.20
N PHE A 115 -2.11 17.33 -8.12
CA PHE A 115 -3.29 17.70 -7.36
C PHE A 115 -2.96 18.00 -5.91
N GLY A 116 -3.21 19.23 -5.46
CA GLY A 116 -2.94 19.69 -4.10
C GLY A 116 -1.49 20.14 -3.89
N GLY A 117 -1.01 20.01 -2.66
CA GLY A 117 0.30 20.54 -2.24
C GLY A 117 0.16 21.85 -1.48
N ARG A 118 1.30 22.40 -1.06
CA ARG A 118 1.35 23.76 -0.50
C ARG A 118 0.94 24.77 -1.57
N GLU A 119 0.57 25.97 -1.15
CA GLU A 119 0.23 27.03 -2.09
C GLU A 119 1.37 27.23 -3.13
N GLY A 120 1.00 27.26 -4.41
CA GLY A 120 1.92 27.38 -5.53
C GLY A 120 2.75 26.12 -5.86
N ALA A 121 2.80 25.08 -5.02
CA ALA A 121 3.67 23.92 -5.24
C ALA A 121 3.25 23.07 -6.45
N ALA A 122 1.95 22.81 -6.64
CA ALA A 122 1.46 22.06 -7.79
C ALA A 122 1.73 22.78 -9.12
N GLU A 123 1.56 24.11 -9.13
CA GLU A 123 1.87 24.95 -10.28
C GLU A 123 3.36 24.95 -10.61
N ALA A 124 4.20 25.15 -9.60
CA ALA A 124 5.67 25.13 -9.78
C ALA A 124 6.16 23.77 -10.27
N ALA A 125 5.58 22.67 -9.77
CA ALA A 125 5.88 21.32 -10.24
C ALA A 125 5.47 21.13 -11.71
N TYR A 126 4.30 21.59 -12.08
CA TYR A 126 3.82 21.59 -13.48
C TYR A 126 4.75 22.38 -14.38
N GLU A 127 5.13 23.64 -14.02
CA GLU A 127 6.01 24.49 -14.78
C GLU A 127 7.43 23.91 -14.91
N THR A 128 7.91 23.20 -13.88
CA THR A 128 9.19 22.48 -13.93
C THR A 128 9.12 21.37 -15.00
N LEU A 129 8.11 20.49 -14.95
CA LEU A 129 7.97 19.43 -15.96
C LEU A 129 7.72 19.96 -17.36
N ARG A 130 7.02 21.08 -17.51
CA ARG A 130 6.75 21.71 -18.80
C ARG A 130 8.02 22.17 -19.52
N LYS A 131 9.04 22.57 -18.75
CA LYS A 131 10.35 23.02 -19.29
C LYS A 131 11.31 21.87 -19.59
N GLU A 132 11.03 20.68 -19.06
CA GLU A 132 11.89 19.52 -19.25
C GLU A 132 11.56 18.77 -20.55
N GLN A 133 12.60 18.32 -21.21
CA GLN A 133 12.50 17.35 -22.29
C GLN A 133 12.77 15.96 -21.69
N GLY A 134 11.73 15.22 -21.33
CA GLY A 134 11.85 13.93 -20.69
C GLY A 134 10.61 13.07 -20.90
N ARG A 135 10.62 11.93 -20.28
CA ARG A 135 9.50 10.98 -20.36
C ARG A 135 8.20 11.52 -19.76
N PHE A 136 8.31 12.35 -18.71
CA PHE A 136 7.13 12.95 -18.10
C PHE A 136 6.71 14.21 -18.86
N VAL A 137 5.42 14.26 -19.19
CA VAL A 137 4.78 15.39 -19.86
C VAL A 137 3.83 16.05 -18.86
N ALA A 138 3.95 17.35 -18.68
CA ALA A 138 3.05 18.11 -17.82
C ALA A 138 1.65 18.15 -18.42
N ALA A 139 0.68 17.48 -17.78
CA ALA A 139 -0.73 17.44 -18.21
C ALA A 139 -1.55 18.58 -17.61
N GLY A 140 -1.27 18.94 -16.36
CA GLY A 140 -1.99 20.00 -15.65
C GLY A 140 -1.74 19.98 -14.16
N TRP A 141 -2.38 20.92 -13.49
CA TRP A 141 -2.35 21.01 -12.04
C TRP A 141 -3.65 21.61 -11.47
N HIS A 142 -3.93 21.31 -10.22
CA HIS A 142 -5.00 21.94 -9.46
C HIS A 142 -4.69 21.92 -7.97
N ASN A 143 -4.84 23.09 -7.31
CA ASN A 143 -4.80 23.18 -5.86
C ASN A 143 -6.23 23.44 -5.36
N PRO A 144 -6.88 22.48 -4.69
CA PRO A 144 -8.25 22.65 -4.19
C PRO A 144 -8.32 23.51 -2.92
N GLY A 145 -7.18 24.03 -2.43
CA GLY A 145 -7.12 24.80 -1.19
C GLY A 145 -7.25 23.93 0.07
N PHE A 146 -7.85 24.53 1.09
CA PHE A 146 -8.11 23.85 2.37
C PHE A 146 -9.61 23.52 2.47
N GLY A 147 -9.92 22.30 2.88
CA GLY A 147 -11.29 21.83 3.01
C GLY A 147 -11.33 20.34 3.41
N ASP A 148 -12.51 19.77 3.42
CA ASP A 148 -12.73 18.33 3.54
C ASP A 148 -12.60 17.63 2.18
N VAL A 149 -12.74 16.30 2.16
CA VAL A 149 -12.64 15.50 0.93
C VAL A 149 -13.79 15.84 -0.01
N GLU A 150 -14.98 16.07 0.50
CA GLU A 150 -16.19 16.36 -0.28
C GLU A 150 -16.04 17.65 -1.08
N SER A 151 -15.63 18.75 -0.44
CA SER A 151 -15.37 20.03 -1.10
C SER A 151 -14.27 19.97 -2.17
N MET A 152 -13.34 19.01 -2.04
CA MET A 152 -12.27 18.75 -3.01
C MET A 152 -12.64 17.73 -4.09
N SER A 153 -13.88 17.22 -4.08
CA SER A 153 -14.37 16.13 -4.94
C SER A 153 -15.56 16.57 -5.80
N THR A 154 -15.64 17.84 -6.15
CA THR A 154 -16.73 18.35 -6.99
C THR A 154 -16.61 17.86 -8.44
N ASP A 155 -17.72 17.83 -9.16
CA ASP A 155 -17.73 17.43 -10.58
C ASP A 155 -16.91 18.37 -11.47
N ASP A 156 -16.81 19.66 -11.12
CA ASP A 156 -15.95 20.62 -11.81
C ASP A 156 -14.47 20.24 -11.68
N ILE A 157 -14.04 19.85 -10.47
CA ILE A 157 -12.65 19.38 -10.22
C ILE A 157 -12.39 18.11 -11.01
N ARG A 158 -13.29 17.13 -10.96
CA ARG A 158 -13.19 15.87 -11.71
C ARG A 158 -13.12 16.12 -13.21
N SER A 159 -14.00 16.97 -13.73
CA SER A 159 -14.03 17.36 -15.15
C SER A 159 -12.74 18.03 -15.58
N LYS A 160 -12.19 18.95 -14.77
CA LYS A 160 -10.90 19.60 -15.04
C LYS A 160 -9.75 18.58 -15.11
N ILE A 161 -9.71 17.62 -14.20
CA ILE A 161 -8.68 16.57 -14.18
C ILE A 161 -8.82 15.67 -15.41
N ASN A 162 -10.04 15.23 -15.76
CA ASN A 162 -10.28 14.38 -16.93
C ASN A 162 -9.99 15.09 -18.24
N ALA A 163 -10.32 16.39 -18.36
CA ALA A 163 -9.99 17.22 -19.51
C ALA A 163 -8.48 17.32 -19.77
N ALA A 164 -7.65 17.21 -18.74
CA ALA A 164 -6.20 17.19 -18.85
C ALA A 164 -5.66 15.90 -19.49
N ARG A 165 -6.47 14.84 -19.60
CA ARG A 165 -6.09 13.52 -20.16
C ARG A 165 -4.80 12.98 -19.53
N ALA A 166 -4.69 13.07 -18.24
CA ALA A 166 -3.52 12.58 -17.50
C ALA A 166 -3.44 11.05 -17.52
N ASP A 167 -2.22 10.54 -17.47
CA ASP A 167 -1.93 9.11 -17.29
C ASP A 167 -1.61 8.80 -15.85
N PHE A 168 -1.05 9.77 -15.12
CA PHE A 168 -0.68 9.64 -13.73
C PHE A 168 -1.08 10.88 -12.93
N ILE A 169 -1.95 10.70 -11.93
CA ILE A 169 -2.35 11.76 -10.99
C ILE A 169 -1.53 11.60 -9.70
N ILE A 170 -0.81 12.65 -9.35
CA ILE A 170 -0.04 12.73 -8.10
C ILE A 170 -0.82 13.60 -7.12
N VAL A 171 -1.29 12.98 -6.03
CA VAL A 171 -2.08 13.64 -4.99
C VAL A 171 -1.18 14.06 -3.83
N SER A 172 -1.29 15.30 -3.39
CA SER A 172 -0.53 15.89 -2.27
C SER A 172 -1.44 16.63 -1.29
N LEU A 173 -2.26 15.91 -0.52
CA LEU A 173 -3.23 16.46 0.44
C LEU A 173 -2.93 16.06 1.90
N GLY A 174 -1.72 15.54 2.17
CA GLY A 174 -1.42 14.83 3.41
C GLY A 174 -1.98 13.41 3.41
N ALA A 175 -1.28 12.48 4.07
CA ALA A 175 -1.47 11.03 3.88
C ALA A 175 -2.92 10.55 4.10
N ALA A 176 -3.58 11.03 5.17
CA ALA A 176 -4.95 10.62 5.49
C ALA A 176 -5.97 11.12 4.48
N LYS A 177 -5.94 12.43 4.25
CA LYS A 177 -6.89 13.10 3.35
C LYS A 177 -6.65 12.71 1.89
N GLY A 178 -5.36 12.63 1.48
CA GLY A 178 -5.02 12.26 0.12
C GLY A 178 -5.49 10.86 -0.26
N GLN A 179 -5.37 9.90 0.64
CA GLN A 179 -5.85 8.55 0.38
C GLN A 179 -7.38 8.47 0.39
N ALA A 180 -8.06 9.18 1.30
CA ALA A 180 -9.52 9.27 1.30
C ALA A 180 -10.04 9.92 0.00
N TRP A 181 -9.35 10.97 -0.48
CA TRP A 181 -9.68 11.62 -1.74
C TRP A 181 -9.50 10.66 -2.95
N ILE A 182 -8.46 9.83 -2.95
CA ILE A 182 -8.25 8.82 -3.99
C ILE A 182 -9.40 7.80 -3.98
N GLU A 183 -9.77 7.28 -2.82
CA GLU A 183 -10.88 6.31 -2.71
C GLU A 183 -12.20 6.87 -3.23
N GLU A 184 -12.51 8.13 -2.92
CA GLU A 184 -13.72 8.81 -3.36
C GLU A 184 -13.73 9.07 -4.87
N ASN A 185 -12.58 9.46 -5.46
CA ASN A 185 -12.54 10.00 -6.80
C ASN A 185 -12.05 9.03 -7.89
N GLN A 186 -11.25 8.00 -7.55
CA GLN A 186 -10.62 7.13 -8.55
C GLN A 186 -11.58 6.46 -9.53
N VAL A 187 -12.85 6.26 -9.14
CA VAL A 187 -13.88 5.65 -10.01
C VAL A 187 -14.42 6.63 -11.04
N HIS A 188 -14.28 7.93 -10.80
CA HIS A 188 -14.75 9.03 -11.65
C HIS A 188 -13.64 9.65 -12.49
N LEU A 189 -12.40 9.19 -12.34
CA LEU A 189 -11.23 9.71 -13.04
C LEU A 189 -10.79 8.76 -14.15
N ASP A 190 -10.43 9.33 -15.32
CA ASP A 190 -10.01 8.57 -16.49
C ASP A 190 -8.53 8.17 -16.45
N ALA A 191 -7.74 8.79 -15.59
CA ALA A 191 -6.32 8.48 -15.45
C ALA A 191 -6.12 7.06 -14.95
N PRO A 192 -5.31 6.24 -15.63
CA PRO A 192 -5.07 4.86 -15.20
C PRO A 192 -4.28 4.78 -13.88
N VAL A 193 -3.37 5.70 -13.61
CA VAL A 193 -2.52 5.63 -12.41
C VAL A 193 -2.82 6.79 -11.47
N ILE A 194 -2.98 6.48 -10.17
CA ILE A 194 -3.19 7.46 -9.13
C ILE A 194 -2.48 7.08 -7.85
N ALA A 195 -1.78 8.03 -7.21
CA ALA A 195 -1.13 7.78 -5.93
C ALA A 195 -1.00 9.05 -5.08
N HIS A 196 -1.02 8.86 -3.75
CA HIS A 196 -0.67 9.93 -2.82
C HIS A 196 0.85 9.96 -2.63
N LEU A 197 1.50 10.96 -3.24
CA LEU A 197 2.95 11.17 -3.21
C LEU A 197 3.29 12.60 -2.75
N GLY A 198 2.88 12.96 -1.53
CA GLY A 198 2.93 14.33 -1.03
C GLY A 198 4.28 15.02 -1.18
N ALA A 199 5.37 14.34 -0.83
CA ALA A 199 6.71 14.91 -0.93
C ALA A 199 7.21 15.10 -2.38
N VAL A 200 6.64 14.37 -3.34
CA VAL A 200 7.07 14.43 -4.75
C VAL A 200 6.75 15.80 -5.35
N VAL A 201 5.58 16.36 -5.05
CA VAL A 201 5.20 17.68 -5.55
C VAL A 201 6.19 18.74 -5.10
N ASP A 202 6.57 18.74 -3.81
CA ASP A 202 7.54 19.68 -3.24
C ASP A 202 8.96 19.49 -3.84
N PHE A 203 9.36 18.22 -4.11
CA PHE A 203 10.65 17.93 -4.74
C PHE A 203 10.70 18.39 -6.21
N VAL A 204 9.62 18.19 -6.95
CA VAL A 204 9.55 18.63 -8.36
C VAL A 204 9.47 20.15 -8.45
N ALA A 205 8.73 20.78 -7.54
CA ALA A 205 8.65 22.24 -7.42
C ALA A 205 9.97 22.88 -6.99
N GLY A 206 10.95 22.10 -6.48
CA GLY A 206 12.21 22.61 -5.96
C GLY A 206 12.10 23.35 -4.61
N THR A 207 10.93 23.25 -3.94
CA THR A 207 10.70 23.90 -2.63
C THR A 207 11.38 23.17 -1.49
N ILE A 208 11.69 21.88 -1.67
CA ILE A 208 12.42 21.05 -0.71
C ILE A 208 13.54 20.30 -1.43
N ASN A 209 14.76 20.39 -0.91
CA ASN A 209 15.88 19.64 -1.43
C ASN A 209 15.80 18.17 -0.99
N ARG A 210 15.95 17.28 -1.96
CA ARG A 210 16.01 15.85 -1.70
C ARG A 210 17.32 15.47 -1.00
N ALA A 211 17.27 14.44 -0.17
CA ALA A 211 18.47 13.87 0.43
C ALA A 211 19.42 13.35 -0.66
N PRO A 212 20.75 13.56 -0.53
CA PRO A 212 21.73 12.93 -1.38
C PRO A 212 21.53 11.40 -1.43
N THR A 213 21.85 10.78 -2.56
CA THR A 213 21.60 9.34 -2.77
C THR A 213 22.29 8.45 -1.72
N TRP A 214 23.47 8.83 -1.24
CA TRP A 214 24.16 8.08 -0.19
C TRP A 214 23.44 8.15 1.16
N VAL A 215 22.81 9.29 1.51
CA VAL A 215 22.00 9.45 2.73
C VAL A 215 20.76 8.54 2.64
N SER A 216 20.07 8.54 1.49
CA SER A 216 18.89 7.69 1.26
C SER A 216 19.25 6.20 1.29
N ARG A 217 20.39 5.81 0.68
CA ARG A 217 20.89 4.42 0.72
C ARG A 217 21.29 3.97 2.13
N ALA A 218 21.81 4.88 2.95
CA ALA A 218 22.13 4.61 4.36
C ALA A 218 20.85 4.53 5.25
N GLY A 219 19.66 4.79 4.72
CA GLY A 219 18.43 4.81 5.50
C GLY A 219 18.25 6.05 6.39
N LEU A 220 19.09 7.08 6.18
CA LEU A 220 19.13 8.32 6.99
C LEU A 220 18.30 9.46 6.38
N GLU A 221 17.45 9.20 5.40
CA GLU A 221 16.60 10.22 4.75
C GLU A 221 15.71 10.95 5.75
N TRP A 222 15.22 10.26 6.78
CA TRP A 222 14.41 10.87 7.84
C TRP A 222 15.19 11.91 8.66
N VAL A 223 16.50 11.69 8.87
CA VAL A 223 17.39 12.67 9.54
C VAL A 223 17.55 13.90 8.66
N TRP A 224 17.83 13.71 7.36
CA TRP A 224 17.89 14.79 6.38
C TRP A 224 16.61 15.63 6.37
N ARG A 225 15.46 14.97 6.39
CA ARG A 225 14.15 15.66 6.40
C ARG A 225 13.92 16.45 7.69
N ILE A 226 14.43 16.01 8.84
CA ILE A 226 14.39 16.80 10.08
C ILE A 226 15.22 18.08 9.94
N PHE A 227 16.39 18.00 9.30
CA PHE A 227 17.22 19.21 9.04
C PHE A 227 16.52 20.16 8.06
N ALA A 228 15.88 19.65 7.01
CA ALA A 228 15.16 20.46 6.04
C ALA A 228 13.83 21.04 6.60
N GLU A 229 13.14 20.30 7.45
CA GLU A 229 11.90 20.68 8.12
C GLU A 229 11.96 20.33 9.61
N PRO A 230 12.49 21.20 10.48
CA PRO A 230 12.65 20.91 11.91
C PRO A 230 11.36 20.54 12.65
N SER A 231 10.19 21.00 12.16
CA SER A 231 8.88 20.64 12.73
C SER A 231 8.58 19.13 12.71
N LEU A 232 9.24 18.40 11.82
CA LEU A 232 9.03 16.95 11.66
C LEU A 232 9.64 16.11 12.78
N TRP A 233 10.61 16.64 13.57
CA TRP A 233 11.31 15.86 14.60
C TRP A 233 10.34 15.23 15.61
N ARG A 234 9.30 15.97 16.06
CA ARG A 234 8.30 15.46 17.02
C ARG A 234 7.52 14.27 16.44
N ARG A 235 7.19 14.34 15.16
CA ARG A 235 6.50 13.25 14.47
C ARG A 235 7.38 12.01 14.39
N TYR A 236 8.62 12.15 13.94
CA TYR A 236 9.57 11.02 13.84
C TYR A 236 9.86 10.41 15.20
N TRP A 237 10.03 11.23 16.25
CA TRP A 237 10.21 10.74 17.61
C TRP A 237 9.00 9.94 18.12
N ASN A 238 7.80 10.48 17.94
CA ASN A 238 6.58 9.80 18.34
C ASN A 238 6.33 8.51 17.55
N ASP A 239 6.60 8.51 16.25
CA ASP A 239 6.47 7.32 15.41
C ASP A 239 7.51 6.26 15.78
N GLY A 240 8.75 6.66 16.04
CA GLY A 240 9.83 5.78 16.46
C GLY A 240 9.57 5.11 17.82
N THR A 241 9.18 5.88 18.83
CA THR A 241 8.86 5.33 20.17
C THR A 241 7.66 4.38 20.13
N ARG A 242 6.65 4.70 19.32
CA ARG A 242 5.49 3.83 19.08
C ARG A 242 5.89 2.57 18.33
N LEU A 243 6.75 2.67 17.32
CA LEU A 243 7.27 1.51 16.60
C LEU A 243 8.01 0.56 17.55
N ILE A 244 8.89 1.07 18.40
CA ILE A 244 9.60 0.27 19.40
C ILE A 244 8.61 -0.46 20.32
N GLY A 245 7.60 0.23 20.81
CA GLY A 245 6.54 -0.37 21.64
C GLY A 245 5.75 -1.46 20.90
N LEU A 246 5.48 -1.29 19.63
CA LEU A 246 4.79 -2.26 18.76
C LEU A 246 5.67 -3.48 18.49
N VAL A 247 6.94 -3.25 18.16
CA VAL A 247 7.93 -4.32 17.94
C VAL A 247 8.04 -5.20 19.18
N ASN A 248 8.21 -4.61 20.36
CA ASN A 248 8.36 -5.36 21.60
C ASN A 248 7.11 -6.18 21.97
N ARG A 249 5.91 -5.68 21.65
CA ARG A 249 4.65 -6.35 22.04
C ARG A 249 4.15 -7.35 20.99
N ARG A 250 4.37 -7.11 19.70
CA ARG A 250 3.74 -7.87 18.60
C ARG A 250 4.70 -8.69 17.77
N LEU A 251 5.98 -8.33 17.73
CA LEU A 251 6.95 -9.05 16.90
C LEU A 251 7.24 -10.47 17.43
N GLY A 252 7.31 -10.62 18.76
CA GLY A 252 7.55 -11.91 19.39
C GLY A 252 6.53 -12.98 19.00
N PRO A 253 5.22 -12.74 19.16
CA PRO A 253 4.16 -13.67 18.71
C PRO A 253 4.23 -14.01 17.22
N LEU A 254 4.47 -13.01 16.37
CA LEU A 254 4.55 -13.22 14.93
C LEU A 254 5.81 -13.98 14.50
N LYS A 255 6.96 -13.73 15.16
CA LYS A 255 8.17 -14.54 14.96
C LYS A 255 7.97 -15.98 15.41
N LYS A 256 7.31 -16.20 16.52
CA LYS A 256 7.02 -17.55 17.03
C LYS A 256 6.14 -18.32 16.02
N ALA A 257 5.11 -17.67 15.48
CA ALA A 257 4.28 -18.26 14.43
C ALA A 257 5.07 -18.56 13.13
N ALA A 258 6.01 -17.70 12.76
CA ALA A 258 6.86 -17.90 11.58
C ALA A 258 7.91 -19.02 11.77
N VAL A 259 8.37 -19.26 13.00
CA VAL A 259 9.41 -20.25 13.33
C VAL A 259 8.82 -21.62 13.64
N THR A 260 7.55 -21.71 13.99
CA THR A 260 6.88 -23.01 14.18
C THR A 260 6.76 -23.68 12.81
N ARG A 261 7.90 -24.18 12.31
CA ARG A 261 7.97 -25.10 11.16
C ARG A 261 7.54 -26.50 11.65
N ALA A 262 6.26 -26.63 11.96
CA ALA A 262 5.69 -27.96 12.02
C ALA A 262 5.82 -28.60 10.63
N ALA A 263 5.97 -29.92 10.59
CA ALA A 263 5.97 -30.66 9.35
C ALA A 263 4.76 -30.21 8.50
N PRO A 264 4.92 -30.02 7.20
CA PRO A 264 3.88 -29.47 6.36
C PRO A 264 2.62 -30.34 6.47
N THR A 265 1.65 -29.86 7.22
CA THR A 265 0.32 -30.46 7.27
C THR A 265 -0.40 -30.00 6.01
N ALA A 266 -1.02 -30.91 5.28
CA ALA A 266 -1.79 -30.55 4.10
C ALA A 266 -2.93 -29.61 4.52
N ILE A 267 -3.11 -28.50 3.79
CA ILE A 267 -4.28 -27.66 4.01
C ILE A 267 -5.51 -28.40 3.49
N GLY A 268 -6.37 -28.84 4.43
CA GLY A 268 -7.72 -29.25 4.10
C GLY A 268 -8.59 -28.00 3.90
N HIS A 269 -9.50 -28.02 2.93
CA HIS A 269 -10.51 -26.98 2.79
C HIS A 269 -11.88 -27.62 2.48
N SER A 270 -12.90 -27.07 3.09
CA SER A 270 -14.29 -27.36 2.79
C SER A 270 -14.96 -26.05 2.44
N ILE A 271 -15.70 -26.01 1.35
CA ILE A 271 -16.47 -24.84 0.91
C ILE A 271 -17.94 -25.18 1.07
N GLU A 272 -18.54 -24.66 2.11
CA GLU A 272 -19.99 -24.62 2.28
C GLU A 272 -20.49 -23.25 1.82
N THR A 273 -21.78 -23.11 1.58
CA THR A 273 -22.36 -21.86 1.07
C THR A 273 -21.97 -20.66 1.96
N GLY A 274 -21.07 -19.80 1.47
CA GLY A 274 -20.61 -18.60 2.17
C GLY A 274 -19.51 -18.82 3.24
N ALA A 275 -19.12 -20.08 3.53
CA ALA A 275 -18.08 -20.38 4.50
C ALA A 275 -16.95 -21.21 3.88
N VAL A 276 -15.72 -20.89 4.28
CA VAL A 276 -14.50 -21.63 3.91
C VAL A 276 -13.79 -22.05 5.17
N LYS A 277 -13.75 -23.36 5.43
CA LYS A 277 -13.01 -23.92 6.55
C LYS A 277 -11.61 -24.34 6.09
N LEU A 278 -10.58 -23.86 6.79
CA LEU A 278 -9.18 -24.22 6.57
C LEU A 278 -8.68 -25.02 7.78
N THR A 279 -7.83 -26.00 7.51
CA THR A 279 -7.21 -26.84 8.55
C THR A 279 -5.71 -26.93 8.34
N GLY A 280 -4.95 -27.17 9.41
CA GLY A 280 -3.48 -27.25 9.38
C GLY A 280 -2.79 -25.90 9.48
N ASP A 281 -1.49 -25.84 9.18
CA ASP A 281 -0.69 -24.63 9.29
C ASP A 281 -0.77 -23.78 8.01
N LEU A 282 -1.14 -22.52 8.14
CA LEU A 282 -1.14 -21.56 7.05
C LEU A 282 0.21 -20.86 6.96
N VAL A 283 1.13 -21.48 6.25
CA VAL A 283 2.52 -21.03 6.08
C VAL A 283 2.90 -20.94 4.60
N PHE A 284 4.01 -20.26 4.31
CA PHE A 284 4.48 -20.02 2.95
C PHE A 284 4.56 -21.29 2.10
N ALA A 285 4.97 -22.43 2.68
CA ALA A 285 5.03 -23.71 1.98
C ALA A 285 3.67 -24.15 1.41
N HIS A 286 2.57 -23.75 2.03
CA HIS A 286 1.21 -24.10 1.61
C HIS A 286 0.51 -22.97 0.81
N ARG A 287 1.24 -21.93 0.45
CA ARG A 287 0.69 -20.76 -0.24
C ARG A 287 -0.11 -21.09 -1.52
N PRO A 288 0.31 -22.04 -2.40
CA PRO A 288 -0.49 -22.37 -3.59
C PRO A 288 -1.86 -22.93 -3.26
N SER A 289 -1.95 -23.85 -2.27
CA SER A 289 -3.20 -24.46 -1.82
C SER A 289 -4.10 -23.41 -1.13
N LEU A 290 -3.53 -22.60 -0.24
CA LEU A 290 -4.24 -21.50 0.41
C LEU A 290 -4.80 -20.51 -0.62
N ARG A 291 -3.97 -20.09 -1.57
CA ARG A 291 -4.39 -19.19 -2.66
C ARG A 291 -5.57 -19.78 -3.43
N SER A 292 -5.51 -21.05 -3.80
CA SER A 292 -6.60 -21.72 -4.52
C SER A 292 -7.91 -21.67 -3.72
N ALA A 293 -7.87 -22.02 -2.43
CA ALA A 293 -9.03 -21.97 -1.55
C ALA A 293 -9.63 -20.55 -1.44
N LEU A 294 -8.78 -19.54 -1.23
CA LEU A 294 -9.21 -18.15 -1.08
C LEU A 294 -9.70 -17.53 -2.40
N VAL A 295 -9.12 -17.91 -3.55
CA VAL A 295 -9.64 -17.51 -4.88
C VAL A 295 -11.04 -18.07 -5.11
N ASN A 296 -11.28 -19.32 -4.72
CA ASN A 296 -12.60 -19.92 -4.81
C ASN A 296 -13.60 -19.23 -3.87
N ALA A 297 -13.18 -18.94 -2.62
CA ALA A 297 -13.97 -18.17 -1.68
C ALA A 297 -14.36 -16.78 -2.24
N ALA A 298 -13.39 -16.10 -2.85
CA ALA A 298 -13.61 -14.78 -3.43
C ALA A 298 -14.58 -14.78 -4.63
N ARG A 299 -14.87 -15.91 -5.24
CA ARG A 299 -15.83 -16.03 -6.36
C ARG A 299 -17.27 -16.10 -5.89
N ASN A 300 -17.51 -16.55 -4.66
CA ASN A 300 -18.85 -16.63 -4.10
C ASN A 300 -19.46 -15.23 -3.94
N PRO A 301 -20.75 -15.06 -4.25
CA PRO A 301 -21.44 -13.81 -3.98
C PRO A 301 -21.73 -13.67 -2.47
N GLY A 302 -21.70 -12.44 -1.98
CA GLY A 302 -22.03 -12.11 -0.58
C GLY A 302 -20.84 -12.11 0.36
N ASP A 303 -21.15 -12.05 1.64
CA ASP A 303 -20.17 -12.08 2.72
C ASP A 303 -19.50 -13.46 2.80
N CYS A 304 -18.28 -13.52 3.31
CA CYS A 304 -17.52 -14.75 3.44
C CYS A 304 -17.10 -14.97 4.89
N THR A 305 -17.39 -16.15 5.42
CA THR A 305 -16.87 -16.61 6.70
C THR A 305 -15.63 -17.47 6.48
N LEU A 306 -14.49 -17.07 7.02
CA LEU A 306 -13.25 -17.84 7.02
C LEU A 306 -13.07 -18.53 8.36
N ASP A 307 -13.30 -19.84 8.39
CA ASP A 307 -13.15 -20.66 9.59
C ASP A 307 -11.70 -21.18 9.73
N LEU A 308 -11.00 -20.64 10.71
CA LEU A 308 -9.62 -20.97 11.06
C LEU A 308 -9.54 -21.65 12.45
N THR A 309 -10.64 -22.27 12.91
CA THR A 309 -10.70 -22.89 14.24
C THR A 309 -9.79 -24.13 14.34
N GLU A 310 -9.47 -24.79 13.24
CA GLU A 310 -8.55 -25.92 13.16
C GLU A 310 -7.16 -25.53 12.60
N VAL A 311 -6.85 -24.22 12.59
CA VAL A 311 -5.56 -23.71 12.13
C VAL A 311 -4.63 -23.51 13.32
N GLY A 312 -3.43 -24.07 13.22
CA GLY A 312 -2.38 -23.93 14.23
C GLY A 312 -1.59 -22.63 14.05
N ALA A 313 -0.72 -22.57 13.06
CA ALA A 313 0.14 -21.43 12.80
C ALA A 313 -0.31 -20.64 11.59
N ILE A 314 -0.13 -19.30 11.64
CA ILE A 314 -0.38 -18.38 10.53
C ILE A 314 0.83 -17.47 10.37
N ASP A 315 1.50 -17.51 9.23
CA ASP A 315 2.65 -16.64 8.94
C ASP A 315 2.27 -15.36 8.17
N ALA A 316 3.27 -14.51 7.93
CA ALA A 316 3.08 -13.23 7.22
C ALA A 316 2.61 -13.42 5.76
N SER A 317 2.96 -14.54 5.12
CA SER A 317 2.51 -14.88 3.77
C SER A 317 1.02 -15.19 3.74
N ALA A 318 0.56 -16.03 4.68
CA ALA A 318 -0.86 -16.38 4.79
C ALA A 318 -1.71 -15.16 5.18
N LEU A 319 -1.24 -14.34 6.12
CA LEU A 319 -1.92 -13.08 6.45
C LEU A 319 -2.05 -12.15 5.23
N GLY A 320 -1.02 -12.10 4.37
CA GLY A 320 -1.08 -11.37 3.10
C GLY A 320 -2.18 -11.90 2.18
N GLN A 321 -2.32 -13.23 2.05
CA GLN A 321 -3.37 -13.84 1.23
C GLN A 321 -4.79 -13.57 1.80
N VAL A 322 -4.95 -13.62 3.13
CA VAL A 322 -6.24 -13.27 3.77
C VAL A 322 -6.59 -11.80 3.53
N ARG A 323 -5.59 -10.88 3.54
CA ARG A 323 -5.82 -9.48 3.14
C ARG A 323 -6.25 -9.33 1.67
N MET A 324 -5.79 -10.20 0.78
CA MET A 324 -6.26 -10.19 -0.62
C MET A 324 -7.71 -10.67 -0.75
N LEU A 325 -8.13 -11.64 0.07
CA LEU A 325 -9.54 -12.02 0.17
C LEU A 325 -10.39 -10.83 0.67
N GLU A 326 -9.96 -10.20 1.75
CA GLU A 326 -10.63 -9.01 2.31
C GLU A 326 -10.76 -7.90 1.25
N GLN A 327 -9.70 -7.60 0.50
CA GLN A 327 -9.73 -6.63 -0.60
C GLN A 327 -10.78 -7.00 -1.66
N CYS A 328 -10.81 -8.27 -2.09
CA CYS A 328 -11.76 -8.74 -3.10
C CYS A 328 -13.21 -8.57 -2.63
N LEU A 329 -13.50 -8.89 -1.37
CA LEU A 329 -14.82 -8.75 -0.78
C LEU A 329 -15.21 -7.28 -0.62
N MET A 330 -14.33 -6.46 -0.04
CA MET A 330 -14.56 -5.02 0.14
C MET A 330 -14.92 -4.31 -1.16
N ARG A 331 -14.21 -4.61 -2.26
CA ARG A 331 -14.48 -4.01 -3.58
C ARG A 331 -15.85 -4.36 -4.16
N ARG A 332 -16.52 -5.37 -3.60
CA ARG A 332 -17.88 -5.79 -3.95
C ARG A 332 -18.91 -5.35 -2.92
N GLY A 333 -18.51 -4.60 -1.88
CA GLY A 333 -19.35 -4.20 -0.77
C GLY A 333 -19.64 -5.31 0.24
N ASN A 334 -18.88 -6.43 0.17
CA ASN A 334 -19.02 -7.59 1.05
C ASN A 334 -18.03 -7.56 2.21
N ARG A 335 -18.27 -8.38 3.23
CA ARG A 335 -17.45 -8.46 4.46
C ARG A 335 -16.77 -9.82 4.57
N LEU A 336 -15.59 -9.79 5.20
CA LEU A 336 -14.88 -10.98 5.65
C LEU A 336 -15.09 -11.15 7.15
N GLU A 337 -15.66 -12.29 7.56
CA GLU A 337 -15.75 -12.71 8.95
C GLU A 337 -14.72 -13.81 9.21
N ILE A 338 -14.04 -13.77 10.36
CA ILE A 338 -13.01 -14.75 10.70
C ILE A 338 -13.36 -15.40 12.04
N LEU A 339 -13.48 -16.72 12.01
CA LEU A 339 -13.54 -17.57 13.20
C LEU A 339 -12.13 -18.13 13.45
N ALA A 340 -11.68 -18.19 14.69
CA ALA A 340 -10.29 -18.56 14.99
C ALA A 340 -10.18 -19.42 16.26
N SER A 341 -9.18 -20.32 16.25
CA SER A 341 -8.71 -20.99 17.45
C SER A 341 -7.98 -20.02 18.39
N LYS A 342 -7.74 -20.41 19.64
CA LYS A 342 -6.91 -19.63 20.56
C LYS A 342 -5.49 -19.39 20.04
N GLU A 343 -4.93 -20.36 19.33
CA GLU A 343 -3.60 -20.33 18.73
C GLU A 343 -3.53 -19.31 17.59
N SER A 344 -4.44 -19.40 16.62
CA SER A 344 -4.49 -18.53 15.44
C SER A 344 -4.94 -17.09 15.79
N GLN A 345 -5.75 -16.94 16.84
CA GLN A 345 -6.26 -15.64 17.28
C GLN A 345 -5.15 -14.65 17.64
N THR A 346 -4.06 -15.15 18.26
CA THR A 346 -2.93 -14.28 18.64
C THR A 346 -2.27 -13.63 17.43
N ALA A 347 -2.03 -14.39 16.36
CA ALA A 347 -1.48 -13.88 15.09
C ALA A 347 -2.46 -12.93 14.41
N LEU A 348 -3.74 -13.27 14.34
CA LEU A 348 -4.79 -12.45 13.72
C LEU A 348 -4.99 -11.13 14.47
N LYS A 349 -5.05 -11.14 15.81
CA LYS A 349 -5.11 -9.90 16.63
C LYS A 349 -3.85 -9.05 16.48
N ALA A 350 -2.67 -9.67 16.43
CA ALA A 350 -1.43 -8.95 16.17
C ALA A 350 -1.43 -8.30 14.76
N ALA A 351 -2.12 -8.93 13.81
CA ALA A 351 -2.34 -8.44 12.44
C ALA A 351 -3.56 -7.52 12.32
N GLN A 352 -4.26 -7.17 13.40
CA GLN A 352 -5.49 -6.37 13.39
C GLN A 352 -6.56 -6.89 12.43
N MET A 353 -6.70 -8.18 12.35
CA MET A 353 -7.84 -8.80 11.70
C MET A 353 -8.96 -8.99 12.71
N THR A 354 -10.18 -8.59 12.34
CA THR A 354 -11.35 -8.72 13.23
C THR A 354 -11.74 -10.19 13.31
N VAL A 355 -11.70 -10.74 14.52
CA VAL A 355 -12.13 -12.13 14.82
C VAL A 355 -13.45 -12.06 15.55
N GLN A 356 -14.50 -12.67 15.01
CA GLN A 356 -15.86 -12.60 15.56
C GLN A 356 -16.16 -13.69 16.58
N GLY A 357 -15.49 -14.83 16.57
CA GLY A 357 -15.75 -15.94 17.46
C GLY A 357 -14.48 -16.63 17.94
N VAL A 358 -14.47 -17.08 19.20
CA VAL A 358 -13.46 -17.97 19.77
C VAL A 358 -14.20 -19.20 20.25
N LEU A 359 -13.99 -20.34 19.62
CA LEU A 359 -14.42 -21.64 20.11
C LEU A 359 -13.35 -22.25 21.01
#